data_d30cfeab67af4dd041085835373971ae
#
_entry.id   d30cfeab67af4dd041085835373971ae
#
_cell.length_a   1.000
_cell.length_b   1.000
_cell.length_c   1.000
_cell.angle_alpha   90.00
_cell.angle_beta   90.00
_cell.angle_gamma   90.00
#
_symmetry.space_group_name_H-M   'P 1'
#
loop_
_entity.id
_entity.type
_entity.pdbx_description
1 polymer ?
#
loop_
_entity_poly.entity_id
_entity_poly.type
_entity_poly.pdbx_seq_one_letter_code
_entity_poly.pdbx_strand_id
1 'polypeptide(L)'
;MADISILENVPLAGYSTFRCGGPARYFAEPSNADEVASLFKWAGERNLDVFVLGNGSNCLISDEGFNGLVIRIGRNMSDLSSEETDDGKVIVSAGAGLPFARFGSYCAELSLTGAEFACGIPGSCGGAVFMNAGAYGGQISDLIKSVSYWDGTAVQNIDNGLCEFGYRKSLFERLDSEGKTAVILGFEAVLSKGNKDEITALVEDLRVRRTTSQPLDVPSAGSTFKRPEGYFAARLSEEAGLKGFALDDSGAQVSPKHAGFVVNNGGRANASDIKRLMDHVSDKVFENSGVRLEREVRLIGNFGG
;
A
#
# COMPACT_ATOMS: atom_id res chain seq x y z
N MET A 1 -12.45 -23.19 -17.97
CA MET A 1 -11.96 -22.43 -16.81
C MET A 1 -10.44 -22.43 -16.91
N ALA A 2 -9.80 -21.28 -16.89
CA ALA A 2 -8.33 -21.24 -16.80
C ALA A 2 -7.94 -22.02 -15.54
N ASP A 3 -6.90 -22.82 -15.65
CA ASP A 3 -6.44 -23.71 -14.55
C ASP A 3 -5.60 -22.84 -13.57
N ILE A 4 -6.31 -21.98 -12.77
CA ILE A 4 -5.67 -21.11 -11.81
C ILE A 4 -5.19 -21.95 -10.63
N SER A 5 -3.90 -21.92 -10.35
CA SER A 5 -3.34 -22.59 -9.19
C SER A 5 -3.79 -21.90 -7.90
N ILE A 6 -4.54 -22.63 -7.06
CA ILE A 6 -4.90 -22.20 -5.71
C ILE A 6 -4.05 -23.00 -4.74
N LEU A 7 -3.20 -22.31 -3.99
CA LEU A 7 -2.31 -22.90 -2.99
C LEU A 7 -2.99 -22.87 -1.62
N GLU A 8 -2.65 -23.81 -0.75
CA GLU A 8 -3.17 -23.88 0.62
C GLU A 8 -2.08 -23.57 1.65
N ASN A 9 -2.47 -22.95 2.77
CA ASN A 9 -1.62 -22.70 3.93
C ASN A 9 -0.32 -21.93 3.58
N VAL A 10 -0.43 -20.89 2.75
CA VAL A 10 0.72 -20.11 2.29
C VAL A 10 1.14 -19.10 3.35
N PRO A 11 2.39 -19.15 3.87
CA PRO A 11 2.88 -18.19 4.85
C PRO A 11 2.88 -16.75 4.31
N LEU A 12 2.13 -15.83 4.94
CA LEU A 12 1.99 -14.45 4.47
C LEU A 12 3.11 -13.52 4.97
N ALA A 13 3.94 -13.94 5.91
CA ALA A 13 5.10 -13.15 6.36
C ALA A 13 6.03 -12.73 5.22
N GLY A 14 6.20 -13.58 4.19
CA GLY A 14 6.97 -13.27 2.98
C GLY A 14 6.30 -12.28 2.03
N TYR A 15 5.02 -12.00 2.23
CA TYR A 15 4.20 -11.09 1.41
C TYR A 15 3.83 -9.80 2.16
N SER A 16 4.42 -9.55 3.32
CA SER A 16 4.25 -8.36 4.14
C SER A 16 5.60 -7.69 4.39
N THR A 17 5.65 -6.36 4.32
CA THR A 17 6.86 -5.60 4.63
C THR A 17 7.20 -5.58 6.12
N PHE A 18 6.26 -5.89 7.01
CA PHE A 18 6.56 -6.18 8.43
C PHE A 18 7.29 -7.51 8.64
N ARG A 19 7.23 -8.41 7.64
CA ARG A 19 7.83 -9.77 7.70
C ARG A 19 7.30 -10.61 8.87
N CYS A 20 6.04 -10.43 9.21
CA CYS A 20 5.31 -11.25 10.18
C CYS A 20 3.89 -11.50 9.69
N GLY A 21 3.17 -12.37 10.37
CA GLY A 21 1.81 -12.81 10.04
C GLY A 21 1.73 -14.29 9.70
N GLY A 22 0.60 -14.89 10.01
CA GLY A 22 0.30 -16.30 9.78
C GLY A 22 -0.04 -16.61 8.33
N PRO A 23 -0.52 -17.84 8.03
CA PRO A 23 -0.78 -18.29 6.68
C PRO A 23 -2.11 -17.79 6.11
N ALA A 24 -2.20 -17.67 4.78
CA ALA A 24 -3.46 -17.67 4.06
C ALA A 24 -3.97 -19.11 3.97
N ARG A 25 -5.25 -19.34 4.31
CA ARG A 25 -5.86 -20.65 4.11
C ARG A 25 -5.82 -21.06 2.64
N TYR A 26 -6.14 -20.10 1.75
CA TYR A 26 -6.02 -20.25 0.30
C TYR A 26 -5.33 -19.02 -0.28
N PHE A 27 -4.54 -19.23 -1.33
CA PHE A 27 -3.75 -18.18 -1.96
C PHE A 27 -3.70 -18.39 -3.47
N ALA A 28 -3.88 -17.31 -4.24
CA ALA A 28 -3.77 -17.34 -5.70
C ALA A 28 -3.19 -16.04 -6.25
N GLU A 29 -2.49 -16.13 -7.39
CA GLU A 29 -1.95 -15.00 -8.13
C GLU A 29 -2.51 -14.99 -9.57
N PRO A 30 -3.61 -14.27 -9.82
CA PRO A 30 -4.22 -14.18 -11.14
C PRO A 30 -3.32 -13.41 -12.12
N SER A 31 -3.55 -13.68 -13.42
CA SER A 31 -2.85 -13.02 -14.52
C SER A 31 -3.73 -12.02 -15.30
N ASN A 32 -5.05 -12.02 -15.05
CA ASN A 32 -6.00 -11.17 -15.75
C ASN A 32 -7.32 -11.06 -14.99
N ALA A 33 -8.24 -10.22 -15.49
CA ALA A 33 -9.54 -9.97 -14.87
C ALA A 33 -10.45 -11.21 -14.84
N ASP A 34 -10.40 -12.08 -15.86
CA ASP A 34 -11.23 -13.27 -15.91
C ASP A 34 -10.83 -14.29 -14.83
N GLU A 35 -9.53 -14.35 -14.54
CA GLU A 35 -9.00 -15.15 -13.44
C GLU A 35 -9.41 -14.56 -12.08
N VAL A 36 -9.37 -13.23 -11.91
CA VAL A 36 -9.89 -12.56 -10.71
C VAL A 36 -11.36 -12.94 -10.51
N ALA A 37 -12.22 -12.80 -11.53
CA ALA A 37 -13.63 -13.15 -11.46
C ALA A 37 -13.85 -14.64 -11.09
N SER A 38 -13.05 -15.52 -11.68
CA SER A 38 -13.10 -16.98 -11.41
C SER A 38 -12.73 -17.29 -9.95
N LEU A 39 -11.75 -16.61 -9.37
CA LEU A 39 -11.35 -16.77 -7.97
C LEU A 39 -12.42 -16.28 -7.00
N PHE A 40 -13.07 -15.16 -7.28
CA PHE A 40 -14.20 -14.68 -6.46
C PHE A 40 -15.39 -15.64 -6.52
N LYS A 41 -15.71 -16.17 -7.71
CA LYS A 41 -16.73 -17.21 -7.85
C LYS A 41 -16.39 -18.46 -7.05
N TRP A 42 -15.12 -18.93 -7.16
CA TRP A 42 -14.65 -20.11 -6.43
C TRP A 42 -14.73 -19.93 -4.91
N ALA A 43 -14.40 -18.74 -4.41
CA ALA A 43 -14.51 -18.40 -2.98
C ALA A 43 -15.98 -18.31 -2.54
N GLY A 44 -16.84 -17.68 -3.34
CA GLY A 44 -18.27 -17.56 -3.07
C GLY A 44 -18.99 -18.92 -2.96
N GLU A 45 -18.68 -19.89 -3.85
CA GLU A 45 -19.20 -21.26 -3.78
C GLU A 45 -18.83 -22.01 -2.49
N ARG A 46 -17.81 -21.48 -1.75
CA ARG A 46 -17.29 -22.07 -0.50
C ARG A 46 -17.56 -21.22 0.73
N ASN A 47 -18.27 -20.10 0.57
CA ASN A 47 -18.52 -19.10 1.62
C ASN A 47 -17.22 -18.64 2.29
N LEU A 48 -16.19 -18.36 1.49
CA LEU A 48 -14.91 -17.88 1.95
C LEU A 48 -14.81 -16.35 1.79
N ASP A 49 -14.27 -15.70 2.81
CA ASP A 49 -13.85 -14.31 2.69
C ASP A 49 -12.69 -14.17 1.70
N VAL A 50 -12.64 -13.04 1.00
CA VAL A 50 -11.57 -12.73 0.05
C VAL A 50 -10.82 -11.48 0.51
N PHE A 51 -9.50 -11.55 0.52
CA PHE A 51 -8.64 -10.41 0.72
C PHE A 51 -7.75 -10.19 -0.50
N VAL A 52 -7.78 -8.97 -1.07
CA VAL A 52 -6.93 -8.59 -2.20
C VAL A 52 -5.65 -7.97 -1.68
N LEU A 53 -4.52 -8.61 -1.97
CA LEU A 53 -3.19 -8.22 -1.50
C LEU A 53 -2.34 -7.70 -2.68
N GLY A 54 -1.74 -6.52 -2.53
CA GLY A 54 -0.65 -6.04 -3.38
C GLY A 54 0.72 -6.45 -2.81
N ASN A 55 1.61 -5.50 -2.60
CA ASN A 55 2.94 -5.75 -2.01
C ASN A 55 2.96 -5.83 -0.47
N GLY A 56 1.82 -5.78 0.19
CA GLY A 56 1.72 -5.88 1.66
C GLY A 56 2.47 -4.78 2.43
N SER A 57 2.66 -3.61 1.80
CA SER A 57 3.45 -2.51 2.36
C SER A 57 2.68 -1.57 3.29
N ASN A 58 1.38 -1.82 3.47
CA ASN A 58 0.50 -1.07 4.38
C ASN A 58 -0.43 -2.01 5.16
N CYS A 59 0.01 -3.25 5.44
CA CYS A 59 -0.78 -4.26 6.11
C CYS A 59 -0.01 -4.88 7.28
N LEU A 60 -0.70 -5.12 8.38
CA LEU A 60 -0.29 -6.03 9.45
C LEU A 60 -1.23 -7.24 9.40
N ILE A 61 -0.65 -8.41 9.13
CA ILE A 61 -1.41 -9.65 9.00
C ILE A 61 -1.35 -10.39 10.33
N SER A 62 -2.52 -10.82 10.82
CA SER A 62 -2.65 -11.56 12.09
C SER A 62 -1.72 -12.77 12.18
N ASP A 63 -1.31 -13.13 13.40
CA ASP A 63 -0.51 -14.33 13.66
C ASP A 63 -1.27 -15.62 13.30
N GLU A 64 -2.61 -15.59 13.37
CA GLU A 64 -3.47 -16.67 12.88
C GLU A 64 -3.59 -16.70 11.35
N GLY A 65 -3.11 -15.65 10.66
CA GLY A 65 -3.21 -15.47 9.23
C GLY A 65 -4.59 -15.01 8.77
N PHE A 66 -5.00 -15.46 7.58
CA PHE A 66 -6.29 -15.14 6.97
C PHE A 66 -7.05 -16.42 6.62
N ASN A 67 -8.18 -16.66 7.29
CA ASN A 67 -9.01 -17.86 7.11
C ASN A 67 -9.94 -17.72 5.89
N GLY A 68 -9.40 -17.42 4.73
CA GLY A 68 -10.12 -17.20 3.48
C GLY A 68 -9.20 -17.35 2.28
N LEU A 69 -9.56 -16.72 1.16
CA LEU A 69 -8.76 -16.64 -0.04
C LEU A 69 -8.01 -15.31 -0.10
N VAL A 70 -6.69 -15.36 -0.13
CA VAL A 70 -5.86 -14.20 -0.48
C VAL A 70 -5.60 -14.21 -1.98
N ILE A 71 -6.06 -13.17 -2.67
CA ILE A 71 -5.77 -12.93 -4.10
C ILE A 71 -4.65 -11.89 -4.17
N ARG A 72 -3.46 -12.32 -4.57
CA ARG A 72 -2.33 -11.41 -4.73
C ARG A 72 -2.29 -10.84 -6.14
N ILE A 73 -2.52 -9.54 -6.29
CA ILE A 73 -2.28 -8.82 -7.53
C ILE A 73 -0.79 -8.47 -7.58
N GLY A 74 -0.04 -9.30 -8.27
CA GLY A 74 1.42 -9.29 -8.30
C GLY A 74 1.99 -9.21 -9.71
N ARG A 75 3.14 -9.85 -9.89
CA ARG A 75 3.94 -9.79 -11.13
C ARG A 75 3.16 -10.14 -12.41
N ASN A 76 2.19 -11.05 -12.32
CA ASN A 76 1.41 -11.49 -13.48
C ASN A 76 0.49 -10.39 -14.06
N MET A 77 0.24 -9.32 -13.27
CA MET A 77 -0.58 -8.16 -13.65
C MET A 77 0.24 -6.87 -13.53
N SER A 78 1.47 -6.86 -14.08
CA SER A 78 2.44 -5.77 -13.93
C SER A 78 2.85 -5.15 -15.27
N ASP A 79 1.98 -5.18 -16.26
CA ASP A 79 2.21 -4.57 -17.56
C ASP A 79 2.51 -3.08 -17.41
N LEU A 80 3.39 -2.57 -18.28
CA LEU A 80 3.81 -1.18 -18.29
C LEU A 80 4.09 -0.76 -19.74
N SER A 81 3.36 0.26 -20.20
CA SER A 81 3.52 0.81 -21.54
C SER A 81 3.30 2.32 -21.54
N SER A 82 3.69 2.97 -22.64
CA SER A 82 3.47 4.40 -22.83
C SER A 82 3.14 4.71 -24.28
N GLU A 83 2.30 5.72 -24.49
CA GLU A 83 1.90 6.23 -25.80
C GLU A 83 1.91 7.76 -25.78
N GLU A 84 2.49 8.39 -26.82
CA GLU A 84 2.49 9.84 -26.98
C GLU A 84 1.18 10.27 -27.64
N THR A 85 0.53 11.29 -27.08
CA THR A 85 -0.71 11.87 -27.61
C THR A 85 -0.42 12.99 -28.61
N ASP A 86 -1.39 13.33 -29.44
CA ASP A 86 -1.24 14.38 -30.46
C ASP A 86 -0.91 15.78 -29.87
N ASP A 87 -1.27 16.03 -28.62
CA ASP A 87 -0.95 17.27 -27.89
C ASP A 87 0.42 17.24 -27.17
N GLY A 88 1.22 16.20 -27.43
CA GLY A 88 2.59 16.06 -26.91
C GLY A 88 2.70 15.62 -25.45
N LYS A 89 1.60 15.19 -24.84
CA LYS A 89 1.61 14.50 -23.55
C LYS A 89 1.91 13.01 -23.73
N VAL A 90 2.12 12.30 -22.64
CA VAL A 90 2.34 10.86 -22.67
C VAL A 90 1.35 10.19 -21.73
N ILE A 91 0.59 9.24 -22.26
CA ILE A 91 -0.22 8.33 -21.45
C ILE A 91 0.68 7.17 -21.05
N VAL A 92 0.78 6.90 -19.75
CA VAL A 92 1.48 5.74 -19.21
C VAL A 92 0.45 4.81 -18.57
N SER A 93 0.36 3.59 -19.13
CA SER A 93 -0.53 2.54 -18.62
C SER A 93 0.26 1.59 -17.71
N ALA A 94 -0.26 1.34 -16.51
CA ALA A 94 0.38 0.50 -15.51
C ALA A 94 -0.59 -0.50 -14.91
N GLY A 95 -0.22 -1.79 -14.91
CA GLY A 95 -0.95 -2.86 -14.26
C GLY A 95 -0.87 -2.75 -12.72
N ALA A 96 -1.93 -3.16 -12.04
CA ALA A 96 -2.05 -2.99 -10.59
C ALA A 96 -0.96 -3.71 -9.77
N GLY A 97 -0.39 -4.80 -10.30
CA GLY A 97 0.69 -5.56 -9.67
C GLY A 97 2.09 -4.97 -9.85
N LEU A 98 2.25 -3.98 -10.72
CA LEU A 98 3.54 -3.31 -10.94
C LEU A 98 4.01 -2.63 -9.65
N PRO A 99 5.29 -2.76 -9.24
CA PRO A 99 5.84 -1.95 -8.16
C PRO A 99 5.72 -0.45 -8.49
N PHE A 100 5.17 0.34 -7.56
CA PHE A 100 4.92 1.76 -7.82
C PHE A 100 6.21 2.56 -8.03
N ALA A 101 7.29 2.17 -7.35
CA ALA A 101 8.62 2.73 -7.61
C ALA A 101 9.11 2.45 -9.04
N ARG A 102 8.75 1.30 -9.65
CA ARG A 102 9.12 1.00 -11.05
C ARG A 102 8.34 1.89 -12.04
N PHE A 103 7.05 2.16 -11.75
CA PHE A 103 6.28 3.15 -12.50
C PHE A 103 6.98 4.53 -12.49
N GLY A 104 7.36 5.03 -11.30
CA GLY A 104 8.07 6.30 -11.17
C GLY A 104 9.41 6.32 -11.93
N SER A 105 10.20 5.25 -11.78
CA SER A 105 11.49 5.13 -12.50
C SER A 105 11.30 5.09 -14.02
N TYR A 106 10.28 4.40 -14.51
CA TYR A 106 9.96 4.36 -15.94
C TYR A 106 9.59 5.75 -16.49
N CYS A 107 8.79 6.51 -15.74
CA CYS A 107 8.47 7.88 -16.10
C CYS A 107 9.74 8.75 -16.17
N ALA A 108 10.64 8.65 -15.20
CA ALA A 108 11.91 9.37 -15.18
C ALA A 108 12.85 8.96 -16.33
N GLU A 109 12.92 7.68 -16.68
CA GLU A 109 13.67 7.16 -17.82
C GLU A 109 13.21 7.80 -19.16
N LEU A 110 11.89 8.04 -19.29
CA LEU A 110 11.27 8.69 -20.44
C LEU A 110 11.27 10.23 -20.36
N SER A 111 11.91 10.81 -19.35
CA SER A 111 11.91 12.26 -19.07
C SER A 111 10.51 12.84 -18.88
N LEU A 112 9.63 12.08 -18.19
CA LEU A 112 8.29 12.52 -17.84
C LEU A 112 8.30 13.06 -16.40
N THR A 113 7.80 14.29 -16.21
CA THR A 113 7.75 14.96 -14.91
C THR A 113 6.41 14.75 -14.21
N GLY A 114 6.43 14.81 -12.87
CA GLY A 114 5.28 14.70 -11.98
C GLY A 114 5.20 13.36 -11.23
N ALA A 115 5.93 12.32 -11.67
CA ALA A 115 5.94 10.99 -11.05
C ALA A 115 7.18 10.73 -10.16
N GLU A 116 8.04 11.71 -9.92
CA GLU A 116 9.32 11.57 -9.19
C GLU A 116 9.11 11.07 -7.76
N PHE A 117 8.03 11.52 -7.09
CA PHE A 117 7.68 11.09 -5.74
C PHE A 117 7.42 9.58 -5.61
N ALA A 118 6.99 8.93 -6.72
CA ALA A 118 6.68 7.52 -6.74
C ALA A 118 7.92 6.63 -6.61
N CYS A 119 9.09 7.09 -7.06
CA CYS A 119 10.34 6.31 -7.12
C CYS A 119 10.77 5.72 -5.76
N GLY A 120 10.35 6.31 -4.66
CA GLY A 120 10.72 5.86 -3.32
C GLY A 120 9.60 5.14 -2.56
N ILE A 121 8.35 5.12 -3.05
CA ILE A 121 7.21 4.55 -2.31
C ILE A 121 7.16 3.04 -2.49
N PRO A 122 7.27 2.23 -1.41
CA PRO A 122 7.06 0.79 -1.50
C PRO A 122 5.58 0.50 -1.72
N GLY A 123 5.28 -0.52 -2.47
CA GLY A 123 3.90 -0.90 -2.76
C GLY A 123 3.70 -1.22 -4.23
N SER A 124 2.51 -1.66 -4.58
CA SER A 124 2.08 -1.87 -5.97
C SER A 124 1.27 -0.68 -6.49
N CYS A 125 1.17 -0.54 -7.79
CA CYS A 125 0.34 0.46 -8.46
C CYS A 125 -1.13 0.39 -8.00
N GLY A 126 -1.72 -0.80 -7.88
CA GLY A 126 -3.07 -0.98 -7.34
C GLY A 126 -3.20 -0.50 -5.89
N GLY A 127 -2.21 -0.83 -5.04
CA GLY A 127 -2.15 -0.33 -3.66
C GLY A 127 -1.98 1.18 -3.59
N ALA A 128 -1.22 1.78 -4.51
CA ALA A 128 -1.06 3.22 -4.60
C ALA A 128 -2.38 3.92 -4.97
N VAL A 129 -3.15 3.38 -5.93
CA VAL A 129 -4.50 3.87 -6.27
C VAL A 129 -5.44 3.73 -5.09
N PHE A 130 -5.48 2.55 -4.45
CA PHE A 130 -6.34 2.27 -3.30
C PHE A 130 -6.17 3.28 -2.18
N MET A 131 -4.93 3.63 -1.85
CA MET A 131 -4.59 4.54 -0.75
C MET A 131 -4.43 6.00 -1.16
N ASN A 132 -4.62 6.37 -2.42
CA ASN A 132 -4.14 7.64 -2.95
C ASN A 132 -2.73 7.94 -2.44
N ALA A 133 -1.79 7.04 -2.74
CA ALA A 133 -0.44 7.10 -2.21
C ALA A 133 0.27 8.38 -2.65
N GLY A 134 0.91 9.04 -1.70
CA GLY A 134 1.66 10.27 -1.96
C GLY A 134 2.76 10.51 -0.94
N ALA A 135 3.76 11.25 -1.36
CA ALA A 135 4.90 11.70 -0.55
C ALA A 135 5.47 13.00 -1.11
N TYR A 136 6.06 13.82 -0.25
CA TYR A 136 6.78 15.03 -0.66
C TYR A 136 5.99 16.03 -1.51
N GLY A 137 4.67 16.09 -1.31
CA GLY A 137 3.76 17.01 -2.00
C GLY A 137 3.13 16.46 -3.26
N GLY A 138 3.57 15.31 -3.80
CA GLY A 138 2.93 14.60 -4.91
C GLY A 138 2.06 13.45 -4.41
N GLN A 139 1.03 13.10 -5.16
CA GLN A 139 0.16 11.95 -4.91
C GLN A 139 -0.31 11.35 -6.25
N ILE A 140 -0.73 10.08 -6.23
CA ILE A 140 -1.06 9.38 -7.48
C ILE A 140 -2.27 10.00 -8.19
N SER A 141 -3.23 10.55 -7.47
CA SER A 141 -4.40 11.23 -8.04
C SER A 141 -4.04 12.44 -8.91
N ASP A 142 -2.85 13.04 -8.71
CA ASP A 142 -2.39 14.17 -9.53
C ASP A 142 -2.01 13.73 -10.95
N LEU A 143 -1.78 12.42 -11.15
CA LEU A 143 -1.31 11.83 -12.42
C LEU A 143 -2.40 11.04 -13.14
N ILE A 144 -3.31 10.42 -12.38
CA ILE A 144 -4.31 9.49 -12.92
C ILE A 144 -5.24 10.20 -13.91
N LYS A 145 -5.41 9.60 -15.09
CA LYS A 145 -6.47 9.87 -16.06
C LYS A 145 -7.68 8.98 -15.77
N SER A 146 -7.45 7.66 -15.70
CA SER A 146 -8.50 6.66 -15.48
C SER A 146 -7.98 5.45 -14.71
N VAL A 147 -8.89 4.74 -14.05
CA VAL A 147 -8.61 3.48 -13.33
C VAL A 147 -9.49 2.37 -13.89
N SER A 148 -8.87 1.23 -14.20
CA SER A 148 -9.55 0.00 -14.55
C SER A 148 -9.67 -0.89 -13.32
N TYR A 149 -10.89 -1.38 -13.03
CA TYR A 149 -11.14 -2.27 -11.90
C TYR A 149 -12.27 -3.27 -12.20
N TRP A 150 -12.29 -4.39 -11.50
CA TRP A 150 -13.39 -5.35 -11.52
C TRP A 150 -14.32 -5.07 -10.34
N ASP A 151 -15.64 -4.87 -10.63
CA ASP A 151 -16.64 -4.44 -9.64
C ASP A 151 -17.39 -5.59 -8.96
N GLY A 152 -16.99 -6.84 -9.23
CA GLY A 152 -17.68 -8.05 -8.79
C GLY A 152 -18.53 -8.69 -9.90
N THR A 153 -18.78 -7.99 -10.99
CA THR A 153 -19.58 -8.45 -12.14
C THR A 153 -18.88 -8.24 -13.47
N ALA A 154 -18.25 -7.09 -13.68
CA ALA A 154 -17.60 -6.70 -14.93
C ALA A 154 -16.38 -5.82 -14.68
N VAL A 155 -15.54 -5.68 -15.70
CA VAL A 155 -14.46 -4.69 -15.72
C VAL A 155 -15.06 -3.32 -16.02
N GLN A 156 -14.75 -2.36 -15.15
CA GLN A 156 -15.14 -0.95 -15.26
C GLN A 156 -13.89 -0.10 -15.52
N ASN A 157 -14.10 1.00 -16.26
CA ASN A 157 -13.10 2.07 -16.39
C ASN A 157 -13.74 3.36 -15.91
N ILE A 158 -13.12 4.05 -14.97
CA ILE A 158 -13.62 5.32 -14.43
C ILE A 158 -12.54 6.40 -14.51
N ASP A 159 -12.97 7.60 -14.80
CA ASP A 159 -12.10 8.77 -14.80
C ASP A 159 -11.70 9.19 -13.39
N ASN A 160 -10.60 9.92 -13.27
CA ASN A 160 -10.06 10.45 -12.01
C ASN A 160 -11.14 11.08 -11.12
N GLY A 161 -12.02 11.93 -11.67
CA GLY A 161 -13.05 12.63 -10.92
C GLY A 161 -14.08 11.72 -10.24
N LEU A 162 -14.19 10.45 -10.67
CA LEU A 162 -15.08 9.46 -10.07
C LEU A 162 -14.35 8.57 -9.04
N CYS A 163 -13.03 8.68 -8.92
CA CYS A 163 -12.23 7.89 -7.98
C CYS A 163 -12.32 8.38 -6.52
N GLU A 164 -13.00 9.46 -6.23
CA GLU A 164 -13.20 10.01 -4.87
C GLU A 164 -11.90 10.20 -4.09
N PHE A 165 -10.82 10.58 -4.75
CA PHE A 165 -9.51 10.70 -4.11
C PHE A 165 -9.48 11.79 -3.04
N GLY A 166 -8.91 11.45 -1.91
CA GLY A 166 -8.63 12.34 -0.79
C GLY A 166 -7.36 11.90 -0.05
N TYR A 167 -7.05 12.54 1.06
CA TYR A 167 -5.88 12.15 1.86
C TYR A 167 -6.04 10.74 2.40
N ARG A 168 -5.28 9.78 1.87
CA ARG A 168 -5.34 8.33 2.16
C ARG A 168 -6.75 7.75 1.97
N LYS A 169 -7.47 8.24 0.96
CA LYS A 169 -8.83 7.81 0.60
C LYS A 169 -8.99 7.67 -0.90
N SER A 170 -9.87 6.75 -1.29
CA SER A 170 -10.34 6.57 -2.66
C SER A 170 -11.73 5.93 -2.66
N LEU A 171 -12.39 5.92 -3.83
CA LEU A 171 -13.59 5.09 -4.06
C LEU A 171 -13.36 3.63 -3.64
N PHE A 172 -12.20 3.08 -3.95
CA PHE A 172 -11.86 1.67 -3.72
C PHE A 172 -11.72 1.35 -2.22
N GLU A 173 -11.14 2.25 -1.45
CA GLU A 173 -11.05 2.14 0.02
C GLU A 173 -12.44 2.22 0.66
N ARG A 174 -13.30 3.11 0.17
CA ARG A 174 -14.68 3.22 0.63
C ARG A 174 -15.50 1.97 0.30
N LEU A 175 -15.42 1.47 -0.95
CA LEU A 175 -16.12 0.25 -1.34
C LEU A 175 -15.69 -0.96 -0.51
N ASP A 176 -14.38 -1.11 -0.26
CA ASP A 176 -13.84 -2.16 0.61
C ASP A 176 -14.38 -2.03 2.05
N SER A 177 -14.42 -0.82 2.62
CA SER A 177 -15.00 -0.57 3.95
C SER A 177 -16.49 -0.87 4.04
N GLU A 178 -17.22 -0.75 2.93
CA GLU A 178 -18.63 -1.12 2.79
C GLU A 178 -18.85 -2.62 2.50
N GLY A 179 -17.79 -3.42 2.43
CA GLY A 179 -17.85 -4.84 2.08
C GLY A 179 -18.20 -5.10 0.60
N LYS A 180 -18.01 -4.10 -0.26
CA LYS A 180 -18.25 -4.21 -1.71
C LYS A 180 -16.97 -4.59 -2.44
N THR A 181 -17.11 -5.41 -3.47
CA THR A 181 -15.97 -5.84 -4.28
C THR A 181 -15.54 -4.75 -5.24
N ALA A 182 -14.25 -4.40 -5.20
CA ALA A 182 -13.61 -3.53 -6.18
C ALA A 182 -12.12 -3.90 -6.28
N VAL A 183 -11.74 -4.65 -7.30
CA VAL A 183 -10.36 -5.09 -7.52
C VAL A 183 -9.71 -4.23 -8.59
N ILE A 184 -8.77 -3.38 -8.20
CA ILE A 184 -8.02 -2.54 -9.13
C ILE A 184 -7.16 -3.43 -10.02
N LEU A 185 -7.29 -3.26 -11.35
CA LEU A 185 -6.57 -4.00 -12.37
C LEU A 185 -5.40 -3.21 -12.96
N GLY A 186 -5.53 -1.89 -13.00
CA GLY A 186 -4.52 -0.97 -13.52
C GLY A 186 -5.03 0.47 -13.60
N PHE A 187 -4.18 1.36 -14.10
CA PHE A 187 -4.56 2.75 -14.35
C PHE A 187 -3.83 3.31 -15.57
N GLU A 188 -4.37 4.38 -16.13
CA GLU A 188 -3.69 5.28 -17.03
C GLU A 188 -3.32 6.58 -16.32
N ALA A 189 -2.09 7.04 -16.48
CA ALA A 189 -1.60 8.33 -16.03
C ALA A 189 -1.27 9.22 -17.23
N VAL A 190 -1.50 10.53 -17.13
CA VAL A 190 -1.12 11.51 -18.14
C VAL A 190 0.00 12.38 -17.59
N LEU A 191 1.14 12.36 -18.27
CA LEU A 191 2.34 13.12 -17.89
C LEU A 191 2.82 14.02 -19.04
N SER A 192 3.62 15.00 -18.68
CA SER A 192 4.28 15.89 -19.64
C SER A 192 5.77 15.59 -19.69
N LYS A 193 6.37 15.81 -20.86
CA LYS A 193 7.84 15.79 -21.01
C LYS A 193 8.44 16.93 -20.21
N GLY A 194 9.54 16.66 -19.51
CA GLY A 194 10.30 17.62 -18.70
C GLY A 194 11.79 17.57 -19.00
N ASN A 195 12.55 18.33 -18.26
CA ASN A 195 14.00 18.33 -18.33
C ASN A 195 14.54 17.07 -17.61
N LYS A 196 15.29 16.25 -18.31
CA LYS A 196 15.84 14.98 -17.80
C LYS A 196 16.75 15.18 -16.58
N ASP A 197 17.60 16.22 -16.62
CA ASP A 197 18.57 16.46 -15.56
C ASP A 197 17.85 16.93 -14.27
N GLU A 198 16.81 17.78 -14.41
CA GLU A 198 15.98 18.23 -13.29
C GLU A 198 15.20 17.08 -12.67
N ILE A 199 14.58 16.22 -13.49
CA ILE A 199 13.86 15.02 -13.04
C ILE A 199 14.80 14.09 -12.28
N THR A 200 15.99 13.83 -12.84
CA THR A 200 16.98 12.94 -12.22
C THR A 200 17.46 13.51 -10.89
N ALA A 201 17.75 14.82 -10.85
CA ALA A 201 18.17 15.51 -9.62
C ALA A 201 17.07 15.46 -8.55
N LEU A 202 15.80 15.65 -8.92
CA LEU A 202 14.67 15.57 -7.99
C LEU A 202 14.48 14.15 -7.44
N VAL A 203 14.52 13.12 -8.29
CA VAL A 203 14.43 11.72 -7.86
C VAL A 203 15.53 11.40 -6.85
N GLU A 204 16.77 11.83 -7.11
CA GLU A 204 17.89 11.59 -6.19
C GLU A 204 17.74 12.36 -4.88
N ASP A 205 17.31 13.62 -4.92
CA ASP A 205 17.03 14.40 -3.71
C ASP A 205 15.96 13.74 -2.84
N LEU A 206 14.83 13.30 -3.45
CA LEU A 206 13.77 12.59 -2.74
C LEU A 206 14.25 11.26 -2.16
N ARG A 207 15.11 10.53 -2.88
CA ARG A 207 15.73 9.30 -2.40
C ARG A 207 16.60 9.56 -1.17
N VAL A 208 17.46 10.60 -1.23
CA VAL A 208 18.33 10.98 -0.10
C VAL A 208 17.50 11.39 1.11
N ARG A 209 16.51 12.27 0.95
CA ARG A 209 15.60 12.66 2.05
C ARG A 209 14.95 11.45 2.70
N ARG A 210 14.46 10.50 1.89
CA ARG A 210 13.80 9.31 2.38
C ARG A 210 14.75 8.39 3.14
N THR A 211 15.91 8.07 2.57
CA THR A 211 16.90 7.19 3.21
C THR A 211 17.48 7.79 4.47
N THR A 212 17.59 9.12 4.54
CA THR A 212 18.06 9.83 5.74
C THR A 212 17.02 9.84 6.86
N SER A 213 15.73 10.01 6.54
CA SER A 213 14.69 10.23 7.55
C SER A 213 13.90 8.97 7.93
N GLN A 214 13.82 7.95 7.07
CA GLN A 214 12.98 6.77 7.31
C GLN A 214 13.80 5.50 7.61
N PRO A 215 13.28 4.55 8.42
CA PRO A 215 13.95 3.30 8.79
C PRO A 215 13.77 2.25 7.69
N LEU A 216 14.34 2.46 6.50
CA LEU A 216 14.16 1.59 5.33
C LEU A 216 14.92 0.26 5.43
N ASP A 217 15.84 0.15 6.36
CA ASP A 217 16.67 -1.02 6.66
C ASP A 217 16.01 -2.00 7.63
N VAL A 218 14.86 -1.60 8.23
CA VAL A 218 14.14 -2.42 9.20
C VAL A 218 12.72 -2.71 8.70
N PRO A 219 12.19 -3.95 8.83
CA PRO A 219 10.83 -4.28 8.43
C PRO A 219 9.78 -3.36 9.07
N SER A 220 8.91 -2.77 8.24
CA SER A 220 7.81 -1.89 8.66
C SER A 220 6.78 -1.76 7.54
N ALA A 221 5.61 -1.19 7.83
CA ALA A 221 4.59 -0.87 6.83
C ALA A 221 4.46 0.65 6.58
N GLY A 222 5.58 1.39 6.60
CA GLY A 222 5.55 2.84 6.42
C GLY A 222 5.07 3.59 7.67
N SER A 223 4.43 4.75 7.45
CA SER A 223 3.83 5.51 8.54
C SER A 223 2.70 4.71 9.19
N THR A 224 2.76 4.56 10.50
CA THR A 224 1.80 3.75 11.26
C THR A 224 0.44 4.42 11.36
N PHE A 225 0.43 5.76 11.50
CA PHE A 225 -0.76 6.55 11.72
C PHE A 225 -0.93 7.62 10.64
N LYS A 226 -2.18 7.91 10.29
CA LYS A 226 -2.55 9.04 9.44
C LYS A 226 -2.15 10.35 10.12
N ARG A 227 -1.95 11.39 9.32
CA ARG A 227 -1.73 12.75 9.84
C ARG A 227 -3.04 13.29 10.43
N PRO A 228 -3.11 13.59 11.74
CA PRO A 228 -4.26 14.27 12.31
C PRO A 228 -4.37 15.70 11.78
N GLU A 229 -5.57 16.24 11.71
CA GLU A 229 -5.80 17.62 11.29
C GLU A 229 -5.03 18.61 12.20
N GLY A 230 -4.26 19.48 11.59
CA GLY A 230 -3.43 20.47 12.31
C GLY A 230 -2.16 19.92 12.98
N TYR A 231 -1.91 18.60 12.92
CA TYR A 231 -0.79 17.95 13.61
C TYR A 231 0.02 17.03 12.69
N PHE A 232 1.12 16.52 13.22
CA PHE A 232 1.94 15.46 12.63
C PHE A 232 2.05 14.28 13.60
N ALA A 233 1.56 13.10 13.22
CA ALA A 233 1.57 11.91 14.08
C ALA A 233 2.97 11.58 14.63
N ALA A 234 4.00 11.66 13.79
CA ALA A 234 5.38 11.43 14.22
C ALA A 234 5.86 12.40 15.31
N ARG A 235 5.49 13.69 15.18
CA ARG A 235 5.83 14.70 16.17
C ARG A 235 5.11 14.48 17.49
N LEU A 236 3.82 14.17 17.44
CA LEU A 236 3.04 13.85 18.65
C LEU A 236 3.62 12.62 19.38
N SER A 237 4.04 11.58 18.63
CA SER A 237 4.70 10.40 19.20
C SER A 237 6.06 10.75 19.84
N GLU A 238 6.83 11.64 19.23
CA GLU A 238 8.13 12.10 19.77
C GLU A 238 7.94 12.96 21.02
N GLU A 239 6.97 13.88 21.02
CA GLU A 239 6.59 14.71 22.18
C GLU A 239 6.04 13.90 23.36
N ALA A 240 5.41 12.74 23.08
CA ALA A 240 5.00 11.76 24.08
C ALA A 240 6.15 10.86 24.59
N GLY A 241 7.41 11.12 24.15
CA GLY A 241 8.60 10.37 24.59
C GLY A 241 8.72 8.97 24.00
N LEU A 242 8.02 8.68 22.90
CA LEU A 242 7.91 7.31 22.36
C LEU A 242 8.96 6.97 21.30
N LYS A 243 9.80 7.92 20.84
CA LYS A 243 10.86 7.64 19.87
C LYS A 243 11.85 6.61 20.42
N GLY A 244 12.02 5.48 19.72
CA GLY A 244 12.86 4.36 20.16
C GLY A 244 12.23 3.47 21.24
N PHE A 245 10.99 3.73 21.66
CA PHE A 245 10.28 2.99 22.68
C PHE A 245 9.90 1.57 22.23
N ALA A 246 10.01 0.60 23.12
CA ALA A 246 9.50 -0.75 22.99
C ALA A 246 8.79 -1.15 24.29
N LEU A 247 7.71 -1.94 24.19
CA LEU A 247 6.98 -2.45 25.37
C LEU A 247 7.77 -3.54 26.11
N ASP A 248 8.52 -4.33 25.33
CA ASP A 248 9.27 -5.50 25.78
C ASP A 248 10.34 -5.89 24.75
N ASP A 249 10.95 -7.04 24.92
CA ASP A 249 12.02 -7.57 24.06
C ASP A 249 11.53 -8.32 22.80
N SER A 250 10.24 -8.23 22.45
CA SER A 250 9.66 -8.91 21.27
C SER A 250 10.29 -8.48 19.94
N GLY A 251 10.79 -7.26 19.87
CA GLY A 251 11.30 -6.63 18.66
C GLY A 251 10.32 -5.60 18.06
N ALA A 252 9.07 -5.50 18.54
CA ALA A 252 8.19 -4.40 18.19
C ALA A 252 8.71 -3.11 18.80
N GLN A 253 9.03 -2.11 17.97
CA GLN A 253 9.66 -0.87 18.42
C GLN A 253 9.14 0.34 17.65
N VAL A 254 8.94 1.46 18.32
CA VAL A 254 8.84 2.76 17.64
C VAL A 254 10.23 3.11 17.13
N SER A 255 10.34 3.38 15.83
CA SER A 255 11.66 3.59 15.23
C SER A 255 12.44 4.71 15.92
N PRO A 256 13.72 4.47 16.30
CA PRO A 256 14.59 5.53 16.83
C PRO A 256 14.96 6.58 15.78
N LYS A 257 14.77 6.26 14.48
CA LYS A 257 15.02 7.17 13.38
C LYS A 257 13.83 8.08 13.06
N HIS A 258 12.59 7.54 13.13
CA HIS A 258 11.37 8.27 12.81
C HIS A 258 10.19 7.78 13.66
N ALA A 259 9.74 8.61 14.60
CA ALA A 259 8.72 8.25 15.59
C ALA A 259 7.32 7.95 15.01
N GLY A 260 7.08 8.19 13.73
CA GLY A 260 5.85 7.82 13.02
C GLY A 260 5.83 6.39 12.49
N PHE A 261 6.91 5.62 12.68
CA PHE A 261 7.06 4.23 12.22
C PHE A 261 7.14 3.29 13.40
N VAL A 262 6.29 2.27 13.40
CA VAL A 262 6.52 1.05 14.18
C VAL A 262 7.28 0.08 13.28
N VAL A 263 8.34 -0.50 13.83
CA VAL A 263 9.24 -1.43 13.11
C VAL A 263 9.29 -2.78 13.80
N ASN A 264 9.59 -3.82 13.03
CA ASN A 264 9.90 -5.17 13.52
C ASN A 264 11.41 -5.34 13.61
N ASN A 265 12.00 -4.87 14.71
CA ASN A 265 13.45 -4.85 14.89
C ASN A 265 14.02 -6.28 14.98
N GLY A 266 14.94 -6.60 14.07
CA GLY A 266 15.51 -7.93 13.92
C GLY A 266 14.55 -8.98 13.38
N GLY A 267 13.32 -8.60 12.94
CA GLY A 267 12.33 -9.52 12.39
C GLY A 267 11.76 -10.51 13.44
N ARG A 268 11.80 -10.15 14.72
CA ARG A 268 11.44 -11.05 15.83
C ARG A 268 10.01 -10.90 16.33
N ALA A 269 9.41 -9.70 16.15
CA ALA A 269 8.06 -9.43 16.60
C ALA A 269 7.03 -10.20 15.76
N ASN A 270 6.04 -10.74 16.42
CA ASN A 270 4.82 -11.22 15.79
C ASN A 270 3.81 -10.06 15.56
N ALA A 271 2.70 -10.32 14.90
CA ALA A 271 1.73 -9.28 14.57
C ALA A 271 1.01 -8.74 15.81
N SER A 272 0.76 -9.58 16.81
CA SER A 272 0.14 -9.19 18.09
C SER A 272 1.03 -8.22 18.85
N ASP A 273 2.35 -8.42 18.87
CA ASP A 273 3.31 -7.51 19.51
C ASP A 273 3.28 -6.12 18.85
N ILE A 274 3.31 -6.10 17.50
CA ILE A 274 3.25 -4.86 16.72
C ILE A 274 1.94 -4.13 16.97
N LYS A 275 0.79 -4.84 16.94
CA LYS A 275 -0.51 -4.23 17.21
C LYS A 275 -0.57 -3.64 18.63
N ARG A 276 -0.13 -4.40 19.63
CA ARG A 276 -0.09 -3.95 21.04
C ARG A 276 0.73 -2.67 21.19
N LEU A 277 1.87 -2.56 20.51
CA LEU A 277 2.67 -1.34 20.51
C LEU A 277 1.95 -0.19 19.78
N MET A 278 1.29 -0.44 18.64
CA MET A 278 0.49 0.59 17.96
C MET A 278 -0.61 1.15 18.85
N ASP A 279 -1.32 0.28 19.57
CA ASP A 279 -2.38 0.68 20.49
C ASP A 279 -1.81 1.53 21.65
N HIS A 280 -0.70 1.07 22.26
CA HIS A 280 -0.01 1.82 23.30
C HIS A 280 0.43 3.22 22.83
N VAL A 281 0.99 3.33 21.60
CA VAL A 281 1.38 4.64 21.03
C VAL A 281 0.17 5.56 20.90
N SER A 282 -0.96 5.05 20.38
CA SER A 282 -2.19 5.84 20.22
C SER A 282 -2.71 6.35 21.59
N ASP A 283 -2.72 5.48 22.60
CA ASP A 283 -3.19 5.83 23.94
C ASP A 283 -2.26 6.86 24.61
N LYS A 284 -0.94 6.67 24.55
CA LYS A 284 0.04 7.60 25.12
C LYS A 284 0.01 8.97 24.46
N VAL A 285 -0.13 9.02 23.14
CA VAL A 285 -0.30 10.29 22.42
C VAL A 285 -1.58 10.98 22.85
N PHE A 286 -2.68 10.23 22.99
CA PHE A 286 -3.94 10.80 23.47
C PHE A 286 -3.83 11.33 24.90
N GLU A 287 -3.21 10.59 25.82
CA GLU A 287 -2.95 11.03 27.19
C GLU A 287 -2.12 12.33 27.24
N ASN A 288 -1.13 12.45 26.36
CA ASN A 288 -0.20 13.60 26.35
C ASN A 288 -0.77 14.85 25.65
N SER A 289 -1.56 14.68 24.57
CA SER A 289 -1.96 15.78 23.69
C SER A 289 -3.46 15.96 23.51
N GLY A 290 -4.28 15.00 23.95
CA GLY A 290 -5.70 14.94 23.66
C GLY A 290 -6.04 14.56 22.21
N VAL A 291 -5.04 14.33 21.36
CA VAL A 291 -5.22 13.97 19.94
C VAL A 291 -5.24 12.45 19.79
N ARG A 292 -6.33 11.91 19.23
CA ARG A 292 -6.43 10.47 18.94
C ARG A 292 -5.83 10.16 17.57
N LEU A 293 -4.86 9.25 17.54
CA LEU A 293 -4.23 8.79 16.29
C LEU A 293 -5.11 7.75 15.61
N GLU A 294 -5.35 7.92 14.30
CA GLU A 294 -5.98 6.93 13.43
C GLU A 294 -4.89 6.11 12.73
N ARG A 295 -5.00 4.78 12.78
CA ARG A 295 -4.06 3.89 12.08
C ARG A 295 -4.18 4.06 10.56
N GLU A 296 -3.03 4.19 9.88
CA GLU A 296 -2.93 4.09 8.42
C GLU A 296 -2.73 2.62 8.01
N VAL A 297 -2.00 1.86 8.82
CA VAL A 297 -1.76 0.43 8.59
C VAL A 297 -3.06 -0.37 8.78
N ARG A 298 -3.39 -1.19 7.79
CA ARG A 298 -4.58 -2.06 7.79
C ARG A 298 -4.29 -3.34 8.55
N LEU A 299 -5.19 -3.72 9.45
CA LEU A 299 -5.16 -5.01 10.15
C LEU A 299 -5.91 -6.05 9.32
N ILE A 300 -5.28 -7.19 9.03
CA ILE A 300 -5.82 -8.26 8.20
C ILE A 300 -5.88 -9.56 8.99
N GLY A 301 -7.04 -10.20 8.99
CA GLY A 301 -7.31 -11.39 9.80
C GLY A 301 -7.83 -11.06 11.20
N ASN A 302 -7.82 -12.05 12.10
CA ASN A 302 -8.34 -11.94 13.44
C ASN A 302 -7.24 -11.53 14.42
N PHE A 303 -7.43 -10.42 15.12
CA PHE A 303 -6.50 -9.94 16.18
C PHE A 303 -7.05 -10.08 17.59
N GLY A 304 -8.15 -10.84 17.78
CA GLY A 304 -8.85 -10.86 19.05
C GLY A 304 -9.49 -9.50 19.32
N GLY A 305 -10.72 -9.44 19.71
CA GLY A 305 -11.42 -8.23 20.15
C GLY A 305 -11.03 -7.85 21.57
#